data_400858c52e6d8aa5d052059cf952c1d4
#
_entry.id   400858c52e6d8aa5d052059cf952c1d4
#
_cell.length_a   1.000
_cell.length_b   1.000
_cell.length_c   1.000
_cell.angle_alpha   90.00
_cell.angle_beta   90.00
_cell.angle_gamma   90.00
#
_symmetry.space_group_name_H-M   'P 1'
#
loop_
_entity.id
_entity.type
_entity.pdbx_description
1 polymer ?
#
loop_
_entity_poly.entity_id
_entity_poly.type
_entity_poly.pdbx_seq_one_letter_code
_entity_poly.pdbx_strand_id
1 'polypeptide(L)'
;MLAMRLVRLIEAHSEALSRGLTEQIRKSERTTDFRKIPSEALRLAAAEVYRNLGEWLLQKTEQDIAERFRAVAQRRAAEGISLHQFVWALMLSREHLWYFLRHESFADNVVALHGEMELQQLLNQFFDRAVYYAVVGYEEAGQCSPKGDLDRARDFAIAIGLVEEKRAGLPSL
;
A
#
# COMPACT_ATOMS: atom_id res chain seq x y z
N MET A 1 26.21 -6.88 5.67
CA MET A 1 25.25 -5.78 5.74
C MET A 1 24.13 -6.16 6.69
N LEU A 2 23.86 -5.33 7.67
CA LEU A 2 22.90 -5.62 8.74
C LEU A 2 21.44 -5.56 8.22
N ALA A 3 21.12 -4.63 7.32
CA ALA A 3 19.82 -4.55 6.67
C ALA A 3 19.40 -5.89 6.04
N MET A 4 20.33 -6.61 5.43
CA MET A 4 20.08 -7.94 4.85
C MET A 4 19.72 -9.01 5.88
N ARG A 5 20.25 -8.92 7.10
CA ARG A 5 19.86 -9.84 8.17
C ARG A 5 18.41 -9.62 8.59
N LEU A 6 17.98 -8.37 8.66
CA LEU A 6 16.60 -8.01 8.99
C LEU A 6 15.63 -8.40 7.87
N VAL A 7 16.03 -8.24 6.61
CA VAL A 7 15.26 -8.73 5.45
C VAL A 7 15.07 -10.25 5.55
N ARG A 8 16.14 -11.00 5.77
CA ARG A 8 16.07 -12.47 5.94
C ARG A 8 15.21 -12.89 7.13
N LEU A 9 15.20 -12.10 8.20
CA LEU A 9 14.33 -12.33 9.33
C LEU A 9 12.86 -12.22 8.93
N ILE A 10 12.49 -11.17 8.17
CA ILE A 10 11.13 -11.02 7.63
C ILE A 10 10.78 -12.19 6.71
N GLU A 11 11.67 -12.54 5.79
CA GLU A 11 11.46 -13.67 4.86
C GLU A 11 11.24 -14.99 5.59
N ALA A 12 12.05 -15.26 6.62
CA ALA A 12 11.93 -16.48 7.45
C ALA A 12 10.59 -16.54 8.21
N HIS A 13 10.02 -15.38 8.58
CA HIS A 13 8.75 -15.28 9.32
C HIS A 13 7.56 -14.92 8.42
N SER A 14 7.71 -15.00 7.10
CA SER A 14 6.70 -14.56 6.10
C SER A 14 5.31 -15.18 6.33
N GLU A 15 5.23 -16.43 6.75
CA GLU A 15 3.96 -17.12 7.03
C GLU A 15 3.25 -16.55 8.28
N ALA A 16 3.98 -16.32 9.36
CA ALA A 16 3.42 -15.72 10.58
C ALA A 16 3.00 -14.28 10.34
N LEU A 17 3.85 -13.50 9.65
CA LEU A 17 3.59 -12.11 9.29
C LEU A 17 2.36 -11.98 8.37
N SER A 18 2.25 -12.81 7.34
CA SER A 18 1.10 -12.77 6.43
C SER A 18 -0.21 -13.13 7.12
N ARG A 19 -0.18 -14.06 8.07
CA ARG A 19 -1.34 -14.41 8.90
C ARG A 19 -1.77 -13.24 9.77
N GLY A 20 -0.83 -12.65 10.52
CA GLY A 20 -1.09 -11.50 11.39
C GLY A 20 -1.62 -10.29 10.61
N LEU A 21 -1.03 -9.98 9.44
CA LEU A 21 -1.51 -8.91 8.58
C LEU A 21 -2.94 -9.19 8.06
N THR A 22 -3.22 -10.40 7.63
CA THR A 22 -4.55 -10.79 7.15
C THR A 22 -5.61 -10.60 8.24
N GLU A 23 -5.30 -10.97 9.48
CA GLU A 23 -6.19 -10.72 10.63
C GLU A 23 -6.40 -9.23 10.89
N GLN A 24 -5.35 -8.42 10.84
CA GLN A 24 -5.45 -6.96 10.98
C GLN A 24 -6.34 -6.34 9.90
N ILE A 25 -6.11 -6.68 8.63
CA ILE A 25 -6.92 -6.19 7.51
C ILE A 25 -8.40 -6.57 7.70
N ARG A 26 -8.69 -7.78 8.12
CA ARG A 26 -10.08 -8.24 8.30
C ARG A 26 -10.79 -7.64 9.51
N LYS A 27 -10.05 -7.28 10.56
CA LYS A 27 -10.60 -6.63 11.77
C LYS A 27 -10.78 -5.13 11.62
N SER A 28 -10.02 -4.49 10.72
CA SER A 28 -10.05 -3.04 10.54
C SER A 28 -11.36 -2.57 9.90
N GLU A 29 -11.97 -1.54 10.48
CA GLU A 29 -13.16 -0.89 9.91
C GLU A 29 -12.83 -0.07 8.65
N ARG A 30 -11.55 0.20 8.41
CA ARG A 30 -11.07 0.93 7.23
C ARG A 30 -10.75 0.04 6.03
N THR A 31 -10.95 -1.29 6.17
CA THR A 31 -10.67 -2.29 5.13
C THR A 31 -11.80 -3.31 5.01
N THR A 32 -13.04 -2.87 5.23
CA THR A 32 -14.22 -3.74 5.24
C THR A 32 -14.46 -4.44 3.91
N ASP A 33 -14.13 -3.80 2.78
CA ASP A 33 -14.25 -4.41 1.45
C ASP A 33 -13.40 -5.68 1.30
N PHE A 34 -12.27 -5.76 2.02
CA PHE A 34 -11.41 -6.95 2.00
C PHE A 34 -12.07 -8.20 2.61
N ARG A 35 -13.17 -8.05 3.33
CA ARG A 35 -13.98 -9.18 3.81
C ARG A 35 -14.60 -9.99 2.66
N LYS A 36 -14.71 -9.40 1.46
CA LYS A 36 -15.16 -10.06 0.22
C LYS A 36 -14.12 -11.07 -0.32
N ILE A 37 -12.84 -10.89 0.03
CA ILE A 37 -11.74 -11.74 -0.44
C ILE A 37 -11.54 -12.89 0.56
N PRO A 38 -11.37 -14.14 0.10
CA PRO A 38 -11.03 -15.23 0.97
C PRO A 38 -9.76 -14.97 1.77
N SER A 39 -9.76 -15.26 3.07
CA SER A 39 -8.61 -15.00 3.96
C SER A 39 -7.33 -15.66 3.46
N GLU A 40 -7.44 -16.86 2.91
CA GLU A 40 -6.30 -17.59 2.37
C GLU A 40 -5.69 -16.91 1.15
N ALA A 41 -6.51 -16.32 0.28
CA ALA A 41 -6.01 -15.57 -0.88
C ALA A 41 -5.25 -14.29 -0.45
N LEU A 42 -5.74 -13.60 0.58
CA LEU A 42 -5.03 -12.44 1.16
C LEU A 42 -3.71 -12.87 1.80
N ARG A 43 -3.74 -13.94 2.58
CA ARG A 43 -2.55 -14.49 3.25
C ARG A 43 -1.48 -14.88 2.24
N LEU A 44 -1.84 -15.61 1.19
CA LEU A 44 -0.91 -16.03 0.15
C LEU A 44 -0.29 -14.83 -0.60
N ALA A 45 -1.09 -13.82 -0.91
CA ALA A 45 -0.60 -12.60 -1.57
C ALA A 45 0.41 -11.83 -0.69
N ALA A 46 0.14 -11.72 0.61
CA ALA A 46 1.06 -11.08 1.56
C ALA A 46 2.33 -11.94 1.77
N ALA A 47 2.17 -13.26 1.91
CA ALA A 47 3.28 -14.19 2.10
C ALA A 47 4.25 -14.18 0.92
N GLU A 48 3.74 -14.05 -0.31
CA GLU A 48 4.57 -13.95 -1.51
C GLU A 48 5.46 -12.72 -1.48
N VAL A 49 4.93 -11.55 -1.12
CA VAL A 49 5.72 -10.31 -1.02
C VAL A 49 6.75 -10.43 0.10
N TYR A 50 6.37 -10.91 1.27
CA TYR A 50 7.28 -11.01 2.41
C TYR A 50 8.38 -12.06 2.19
N ARG A 51 8.07 -13.17 1.55
CA ARG A 51 9.04 -14.25 1.24
C ARG A 51 10.12 -13.81 0.25
N ASN A 52 9.79 -12.88 -0.63
CA ASN A 52 10.69 -12.36 -1.66
C ASN A 52 11.09 -10.89 -1.40
N LEU A 53 11.03 -10.44 -0.14
CA LEU A 53 11.22 -9.03 0.19
C LEU A 53 12.59 -8.51 -0.23
N GLY A 54 13.65 -9.30 -0.06
CA GLY A 54 15.00 -8.93 -0.47
C GLY A 54 15.11 -8.68 -1.97
N GLU A 55 14.43 -9.49 -2.77
CA GLU A 55 14.34 -9.29 -4.22
C GLU A 55 13.64 -7.97 -4.57
N TRP A 56 12.48 -7.71 -3.93
CA TRP A 56 11.73 -6.48 -4.13
C TRP A 56 12.49 -5.21 -3.72
N LEU A 57 13.26 -5.26 -2.64
CA LEU A 57 13.99 -4.10 -2.15
C LEU A 57 15.29 -3.80 -2.89
N LEU A 58 15.97 -4.83 -3.43
CA LEU A 58 17.36 -4.72 -3.88
C LEU A 58 17.59 -5.08 -5.36
N GLN A 59 16.71 -5.85 -5.97
CA GLN A 59 16.93 -6.37 -7.32
C GLN A 59 15.87 -5.91 -8.32
N LYS A 60 14.62 -5.75 -7.88
CA LYS A 60 13.53 -5.29 -8.73
C LYS A 60 13.68 -3.82 -9.09
N THR A 61 13.41 -3.53 -10.36
CA THR A 61 13.40 -2.17 -10.88
C THR A 61 12.11 -1.44 -10.49
N GLU A 62 12.08 -0.14 -10.67
CA GLU A 62 10.85 0.64 -10.52
C GLU A 62 9.76 0.17 -11.48
N GLN A 63 10.14 -0.25 -12.68
CA GLN A 63 9.21 -0.81 -13.67
C GLN A 63 8.53 -2.09 -13.16
N ASP A 64 9.28 -3.01 -12.54
CA ASP A 64 8.73 -4.24 -11.95
C ASP A 64 7.70 -3.92 -10.85
N ILE A 65 8.00 -2.94 -10.00
CA ILE A 65 7.09 -2.47 -8.94
C ILE A 65 5.83 -1.87 -9.57
N ALA A 66 6.00 -1.02 -10.60
CA ALA A 66 4.90 -0.41 -11.32
C ALA A 66 3.95 -1.45 -11.93
N GLU A 67 4.48 -2.40 -12.68
CA GLU A 67 3.70 -3.46 -13.32
C GLU A 67 2.96 -4.31 -12.28
N ARG A 68 3.63 -4.69 -11.20
CA ARG A 68 3.04 -5.49 -10.13
C ARG A 68 1.87 -4.77 -9.45
N PHE A 69 2.10 -3.55 -8.97
CA PHE A 69 1.08 -2.85 -8.17
C PHE A 69 -0.06 -2.29 -9.01
N ARG A 70 0.18 -1.92 -10.27
CA ARG A 70 -0.91 -1.59 -11.22
C ARG A 70 -1.80 -2.81 -11.48
N ALA A 71 -1.22 -3.98 -11.76
CA ALA A 71 -1.97 -5.20 -12.00
C ALA A 71 -2.78 -5.65 -10.74
N VAL A 72 -2.17 -5.56 -9.56
CA VAL A 72 -2.88 -5.86 -8.31
C VAL A 72 -4.02 -4.86 -8.07
N ALA A 73 -3.78 -3.58 -8.29
CA ALA A 73 -4.77 -2.52 -8.12
C ALA A 73 -5.99 -2.71 -9.05
N GLN A 74 -5.74 -2.97 -10.34
CA GLN A 74 -6.80 -3.25 -11.32
C GLN A 74 -7.64 -4.46 -10.90
N ARG A 75 -7.01 -5.53 -10.43
CA ARG A 75 -7.71 -6.70 -9.92
C ARG A 75 -8.55 -6.35 -8.68
N ARG A 76 -8.03 -5.59 -7.72
CA ARG A 76 -8.76 -5.16 -6.53
C ARG A 76 -9.94 -4.26 -6.87
N ALA A 77 -9.77 -3.36 -7.83
CA ALA A 77 -10.87 -2.55 -8.36
C ALA A 77 -11.99 -3.43 -8.96
N ALA A 78 -11.63 -4.44 -9.75
CA ALA A 78 -12.59 -5.40 -10.32
C ALA A 78 -13.30 -6.25 -9.26
N GLU A 79 -12.64 -6.55 -8.14
CA GLU A 79 -13.22 -7.24 -6.97
C GLU A 79 -14.10 -6.32 -6.10
N GLY A 80 -14.26 -5.04 -6.48
CA GLY A 80 -15.07 -4.07 -5.75
C GLY A 80 -14.44 -3.58 -4.46
N ILE A 81 -13.11 -3.60 -4.36
CA ILE A 81 -12.36 -2.97 -3.27
C ILE A 81 -12.17 -1.49 -3.61
N SER A 82 -12.55 -0.60 -2.71
CA SER A 82 -12.34 0.83 -2.91
C SER A 82 -10.86 1.23 -2.76
N LEU A 83 -10.42 2.21 -3.56
CA LEU A 83 -9.03 2.68 -3.58
C LEU A 83 -8.50 3.02 -2.19
N HIS A 84 -9.26 3.82 -1.41
CA HIS A 84 -8.81 4.24 -0.08
C HIS A 84 -8.61 3.05 0.88
N GLN A 85 -9.41 1.98 0.75
CA GLN A 85 -9.24 0.76 1.55
C GLN A 85 -8.02 -0.03 1.10
N PHE A 86 -7.73 -0.06 -0.20
CA PHE A 86 -6.50 -0.70 -0.70
C PHE A 86 -5.25 0.05 -0.25
N VAL A 87 -5.24 1.38 -0.35
CA VAL A 87 -4.14 2.21 0.17
C VAL A 87 -3.96 1.97 1.67
N TRP A 88 -5.06 1.92 2.44
CA TRP A 88 -4.98 1.63 3.87
C TRP A 88 -4.38 0.25 4.16
N ALA A 89 -4.72 -0.77 3.39
CA ALA A 89 -4.13 -2.10 3.52
C ALA A 89 -2.61 -2.10 3.25
N LEU A 90 -2.12 -1.31 2.28
CA LEU A 90 -0.69 -1.13 2.04
C LEU A 90 0.00 -0.42 3.22
N MET A 91 -0.64 0.59 3.80
CA MET A 91 -0.13 1.27 5.01
C MET A 91 -0.06 0.32 6.20
N LEU A 92 -1.10 -0.48 6.44
CA LEU A 92 -1.11 -1.52 7.48
C LEU A 92 0.00 -2.55 7.25
N SER A 93 0.27 -2.93 6.00
CA SER A 93 1.35 -3.87 5.67
C SER A 93 2.71 -3.33 6.09
N ARG A 94 2.98 -2.04 5.85
CA ARG A 94 4.20 -1.36 6.27
C ARG A 94 4.30 -1.27 7.79
N GLU A 95 3.22 -0.85 8.47
CA GLU A 95 3.17 -0.73 9.92
C GLU A 95 3.36 -2.08 10.61
N HIS A 96 2.77 -3.15 10.06
CA HIS A 96 2.89 -4.50 10.57
C HIS A 96 4.35 -5.00 10.53
N LEU A 97 5.06 -4.73 9.44
CA LEU A 97 6.49 -5.03 9.33
C LEU A 97 7.31 -4.25 10.36
N TRP A 98 7.02 -2.97 10.55
CA TRP A 98 7.70 -2.14 11.56
C TRP A 98 7.46 -2.63 12.98
N TYR A 99 6.23 -3.01 13.28
CA TYR A 99 5.90 -3.58 14.58
C TYR A 99 6.70 -4.86 14.84
N PHE A 100 6.75 -5.75 13.88
CA PHE A 100 7.54 -6.99 13.96
C PHE A 100 9.03 -6.69 14.17
N LEU A 101 9.63 -5.85 13.35
CA LEU A 101 11.05 -5.51 13.45
C LEU A 101 11.41 -4.92 14.83
N ARG A 102 10.58 -4.04 15.37
CA ARG A 102 10.80 -3.45 16.69
C ARG A 102 10.77 -4.47 17.83
N HIS A 103 10.03 -5.56 17.68
CA HIS A 103 9.93 -6.59 18.71
C HIS A 103 11.01 -7.65 18.57
N GLU A 104 11.49 -7.91 17.36
CA GLU A 104 12.49 -8.94 17.08
C GLU A 104 13.92 -8.39 16.98
N SER A 105 14.08 -7.09 16.71
CA SER A 105 15.40 -6.47 16.61
C SER A 105 15.73 -5.70 17.89
N PHE A 106 16.70 -6.20 18.64
CA PHE A 106 17.35 -5.45 19.70
C PHE A 106 18.57 -4.76 19.11
N ALA A 107 18.47 -3.44 18.84
CA ALA A 107 19.61 -2.63 18.43
C ALA A 107 20.52 -2.35 19.64
N ASP A 108 21.39 -3.30 19.98
CA ASP A 108 22.30 -3.20 21.12
C ASP A 108 23.52 -2.28 20.85
N ASN A 109 23.67 -1.79 19.62
CA ASN A 109 24.81 -0.94 19.23
C ASN A 109 24.51 -0.03 18.03
N VAL A 110 25.40 0.97 17.82
CA VAL A 110 25.29 1.97 16.73
C VAL A 110 25.24 1.33 15.33
N VAL A 111 25.93 0.21 15.11
CA VAL A 111 25.95 -0.49 13.82
C VAL A 111 24.59 -1.13 13.54
N ALA A 112 23.95 -1.70 14.55
CA ALA A 112 22.61 -2.26 14.45
C ALA A 112 21.59 -1.17 14.11
N LEU A 113 21.66 -0.02 14.79
CA LEU A 113 20.82 1.13 14.53
C LEU A 113 20.95 1.64 13.07
N HIS A 114 22.18 1.71 12.54
CA HIS A 114 22.41 2.14 11.17
C HIS A 114 21.75 1.19 10.14
N GLY A 115 21.84 -0.13 10.36
CA GLY A 115 21.18 -1.13 9.51
C GLY A 115 19.66 -1.06 9.56
N GLU A 116 19.08 -0.72 10.72
CA GLU A 116 17.63 -0.49 10.86
C GLU A 116 17.19 0.74 10.07
N MET A 117 17.95 1.84 10.13
CA MET A 117 17.67 3.06 9.36
C MET A 117 17.77 2.81 7.85
N GLU A 118 18.76 2.05 7.38
CA GLU A 118 18.91 1.67 5.98
C GLU A 118 17.69 0.86 5.51
N LEU A 119 17.30 -0.18 6.26
CA LEU A 119 16.11 -0.97 5.94
C LEU A 119 14.84 -0.12 5.96
N GLN A 120 14.74 0.82 6.91
CA GLN A 120 13.62 1.76 6.98
C GLN A 120 13.47 2.56 5.70
N GLN A 121 14.56 3.09 5.21
CA GLN A 121 14.54 3.87 3.97
C GLN A 121 14.10 3.01 2.78
N LEU A 122 14.64 1.81 2.64
CA LEU A 122 14.27 0.88 1.57
C LEU A 122 12.79 0.49 1.61
N LEU A 123 12.26 0.14 2.79
CA LEU A 123 10.86 -0.20 2.97
C LEU A 123 9.94 0.99 2.68
N ASN A 124 10.28 2.18 3.15
CA ASN A 124 9.48 3.36 2.87
C ASN A 124 9.43 3.65 1.36
N GLN A 125 10.57 3.61 0.67
CA GLN A 125 10.60 3.80 -0.79
C GLN A 125 9.78 2.76 -1.54
N PHE A 126 9.86 1.49 -1.12
CA PHE A 126 9.07 0.41 -1.73
C PHE A 126 7.57 0.65 -1.55
N PHE A 127 7.11 0.92 -0.32
CA PHE A 127 5.69 1.13 -0.05
C PHE A 127 5.14 2.42 -0.65
N ASP A 128 5.92 3.50 -0.70
CA ASP A 128 5.52 4.75 -1.34
C ASP A 128 5.28 4.55 -2.85
N ARG A 129 6.17 3.80 -3.53
CA ARG A 129 5.99 3.41 -4.93
C ARG A 129 4.79 2.47 -5.10
N ALA A 130 4.62 1.51 -4.21
CA ALA A 130 3.48 0.60 -4.22
C ALA A 130 2.14 1.37 -4.14
N VAL A 131 2.05 2.36 -3.25
CA VAL A 131 0.88 3.23 -3.12
C VAL A 131 0.67 4.06 -4.39
N TYR A 132 1.73 4.69 -4.92
CA TYR A 132 1.62 5.49 -6.14
C TYR A 132 1.08 4.67 -7.32
N TYR A 133 1.68 3.51 -7.60
CA TYR A 133 1.24 2.66 -8.71
C TYR A 133 -0.10 1.96 -8.45
N ALA A 134 -0.49 1.79 -7.20
CA ALA A 134 -1.83 1.36 -6.84
C ALA A 134 -2.88 2.41 -7.26
N VAL A 135 -2.62 3.69 -6.99
CA VAL A 135 -3.49 4.79 -7.42
C VAL A 135 -3.61 4.82 -8.94
N VAL A 136 -2.47 4.79 -9.65
CA VAL A 136 -2.45 4.74 -11.12
C VAL A 136 -3.26 3.56 -11.67
N GLY A 137 -3.11 2.36 -11.10
CA GLY A 137 -3.87 1.18 -11.53
C GLY A 137 -5.38 1.30 -11.31
N TYR A 138 -5.82 1.96 -10.25
CA TYR A 138 -7.25 2.26 -10.03
C TYR A 138 -7.77 3.30 -11.01
N GLU A 139 -7.01 4.35 -11.31
CA GLU A 139 -7.37 5.35 -12.32
C GLU A 139 -7.53 4.71 -13.70
N GLU A 140 -6.59 3.85 -14.10
CA GLU A 140 -6.68 3.10 -15.36
C GLU A 140 -7.91 2.18 -15.42
N ALA A 141 -8.24 1.51 -14.31
CA ALA A 141 -9.45 0.68 -14.23
C ALA A 141 -10.75 1.52 -14.31
N GLY A 142 -10.73 2.74 -13.74
CA GLY A 142 -11.86 3.69 -13.79
C GLY A 142 -12.06 4.35 -15.15
N GLN A 143 -10.99 4.56 -15.92
CA GLN A 143 -11.03 5.12 -17.27
C GLN A 143 -11.72 4.20 -18.30
N CYS A 144 -11.89 2.91 -17.95
CA CYS A 144 -12.81 2.04 -18.68
C CYS A 144 -14.30 2.36 -18.46
N SER A 145 -14.65 3.35 -17.60
CA SER A 145 -16.02 3.80 -17.31
C SER A 145 -16.17 5.30 -17.63
N PRO A 146 -16.83 5.70 -18.75
CA PRO A 146 -16.71 7.05 -19.33
C PRO A 146 -17.47 8.19 -18.62
N LYS A 147 -17.94 8.09 -17.41
CA LYS A 147 -18.87 9.08 -16.83
C LYS A 147 -18.59 9.65 -15.43
N GLY A 148 -17.46 9.34 -14.79
CA GLY A 148 -17.23 9.76 -13.39
C GLY A 148 -16.14 10.80 -13.12
N ASP A 149 -15.24 11.05 -14.07
CA ASP A 149 -13.95 11.66 -13.75
C ASP A 149 -13.90 13.20 -13.74
N LEU A 150 -14.69 13.86 -14.57
CA LEU A 150 -14.71 15.35 -14.59
C LEU A 150 -15.32 15.95 -13.33
N ASP A 151 -16.36 15.31 -12.78
CA ASP A 151 -17.02 15.79 -11.56
C ASP A 151 -16.14 15.55 -10.33
N ARG A 152 -15.46 14.40 -10.22
CA ARG A 152 -14.56 14.11 -9.08
C ARG A 152 -13.29 14.95 -9.08
N ALA A 153 -12.69 15.20 -10.24
CA ALA A 153 -11.53 16.07 -10.36
C ALA A 153 -11.90 17.54 -9.99
N ARG A 154 -13.10 17.97 -10.36
CA ARG A 154 -13.64 19.29 -9.99
C ARG A 154 -13.89 19.39 -8.49
N ASP A 155 -14.54 18.38 -7.89
CA ASP A 155 -14.81 18.33 -6.45
C ASP A 155 -13.53 18.32 -5.63
N PHE A 156 -12.51 17.59 -6.07
CA PHE A 156 -11.19 17.57 -5.44
C PHE A 156 -10.49 18.94 -5.56
N ALA A 157 -10.51 19.56 -6.73
CA ALA A 157 -9.90 20.88 -6.96
C ALA A 157 -10.59 21.96 -6.11
N ILE A 158 -11.90 21.86 -5.90
CA ILE A 158 -12.66 22.72 -5.00
C ILE A 158 -12.27 22.45 -3.54
N ALA A 159 -12.18 21.19 -3.13
CA ALA A 159 -11.85 20.79 -1.77
C ALA A 159 -10.47 21.24 -1.31
N ILE A 160 -9.47 21.32 -2.22
CA ILE A 160 -8.11 21.81 -1.92
C ILE A 160 -7.91 23.30 -2.26
N GLY A 161 -8.99 24.02 -2.62
CA GLY A 161 -8.97 25.48 -2.87
C GLY A 161 -8.25 25.91 -4.14
N LEU A 162 -8.04 25.01 -5.10
CA LEU A 162 -7.42 25.35 -6.40
C LEU A 162 -8.42 25.96 -7.41
N VAL A 163 -9.72 25.79 -7.18
CA VAL A 163 -10.79 26.35 -8.03
C VAL A 163 -11.86 26.94 -7.12
N GLU A 164 -12.23 28.20 -7.35
CA GLU A 164 -13.34 28.85 -6.65
C GLU A 164 -14.69 28.33 -7.17
N GLU A 165 -15.60 28.02 -6.27
CA GLU A 165 -16.97 27.69 -6.59
C GLU A 165 -17.66 28.95 -7.19
N LYS A 166 -17.99 28.90 -8.47
CA LYS A 166 -18.72 29.98 -9.13
C LYS A 166 -20.12 30.05 -8.51
N ARG A 167 -20.31 30.95 -7.53
CA ARG A 167 -21.64 31.24 -6.98
C ARG A 167 -22.56 31.62 -8.13
N ALA A 168 -23.57 30.80 -8.36
CA ALA A 168 -24.66 31.13 -9.27
C ALA A 168 -25.29 32.43 -8.80
N GLY A 169 -25.28 33.43 -9.67
CA GLY A 169 -25.74 34.79 -9.38
C GLY A 169 -27.18 34.81 -8.90
N LEU A 170 -27.39 35.55 -7.84
CA LEU A 170 -28.73 36.02 -7.46
C LEU A 170 -29.34 36.90 -8.60
N PRO A 171 -30.59 36.72 -8.94
CA PRO A 171 -31.26 37.64 -9.84
C PRO A 171 -31.43 38.99 -9.15
N SER A 172 -31.02 40.04 -9.86
CA SER A 172 -31.27 41.43 -9.46
C SER A 172 -32.77 41.70 -9.46
N LEU A 173 -33.28 42.27 -8.35
CA LEU A 173 -34.55 42.96 -8.29
C LEU A 173 -34.43 44.33 -8.94
#